data_c6c16f81955a5771811c5219276331db
#
_entry.id   c6c16f81955a5771811c5219276331db
#
_cell.length_a   1.000
_cell.length_b   1.000
_cell.length_c   1.000
_cell.angle_alpha   90.00
_cell.angle_beta   90.00
_cell.angle_gamma   90.00
#
_symmetry.space_group_name_H-M   'P 1'
#
loop_
_entity.id
_entity.type
_entity.pdbx_description
1 polymer ?
#
loop_
_entity_poly.entity_id
_entity_poly.type
_entity_poly.pdbx_seq_one_letter_code
_entity_poly.pdbx_strand_id
1 'polypeptide(L)'
;MARWCGHNSIAAHQGRCARRVYMKEQGRKVIATNRRARHNYAILDTYEAGVALVGTEVKSLREGKASLVDAYATIDDGEVWLRGLHIPEYGHGTWTNHSPRRTRKLLMHRREIDKLTGKVKESNQTLVPLSMYFSDGKVKVELALAKGKQDYDKRQDLARRTMEREVTRELGRRVKGMR
;
A
#
# COMPACT_ATOMS: atom_id res chain seq x y z
N MET A 1 63.57 47.86 9.82
CA MET A 1 62.20 48.28 9.53
C MET A 1 61.70 47.47 8.36
N ALA A 2 60.92 46.46 8.54
CA ALA A 2 60.04 45.87 7.53
C ALA A 2 59.17 44.80 8.20
N ARG A 3 57.87 45.07 8.23
CA ARG A 3 56.80 44.19 8.77
C ARG A 3 56.55 43.06 7.80
N TRP A 4 56.55 41.84 8.29
CA TRP A 4 55.99 40.70 7.56
C TRP A 4 54.67 40.30 8.21
N CYS A 5 53.57 40.56 7.50
CA CYS A 5 52.27 40.01 7.80
C CYS A 5 52.00 38.76 6.96
N GLY A 6 52.18 37.60 7.55
CA GLY A 6 51.75 36.33 6.94
C GLY A 6 50.27 36.07 7.26
N HIS A 7 49.39 36.16 6.26
CA HIS A 7 48.04 35.67 6.35
C HIS A 7 47.96 34.28 5.83
N ASN A 8 47.91 33.31 6.73
CA ASN A 8 47.51 31.96 6.43
C ASN A 8 45.99 31.86 6.43
N SER A 9 45.37 31.97 5.32
CA SER A 9 43.94 31.73 5.17
C SER A 9 43.71 30.22 4.91
N ILE A 10 43.37 29.49 5.97
CA ILE A 10 42.88 28.12 5.88
C ILE A 10 41.44 28.22 5.36
N ALA A 11 41.28 27.94 4.05
CA ALA A 11 39.98 27.78 3.43
C ALA A 11 39.28 26.55 4.00
N ALA A 12 38.35 26.75 4.91
CA ALA A 12 37.45 25.73 5.41
C ALA A 12 36.55 25.26 4.25
N HIS A 13 36.82 24.05 3.77
CA HIS A 13 35.99 23.33 2.81
C HIS A 13 34.71 22.89 3.55
N GLN A 14 33.73 23.79 3.59
CA GLN A 14 32.39 23.44 4.03
C GLN A 14 31.73 22.57 2.96
N GLY A 15 31.87 21.26 3.12
CA GLY A 15 31.11 20.25 2.39
C GLY A 15 29.63 20.46 2.66
N ARG A 16 28.95 21.20 1.77
CA ARG A 16 27.48 21.26 1.73
C ARG A 16 26.96 19.88 1.42
N CYS A 17 26.59 19.15 2.46
CA CYS A 17 25.78 17.94 2.33
C CYS A 17 24.48 18.36 1.62
N ALA A 18 24.42 18.11 0.33
CA ALA A 18 23.23 18.34 -0.46
C ALA A 18 22.13 17.41 0.09
N ARG A 19 21.28 17.94 0.98
CA ARG A 19 20.02 17.29 1.32
C ARG A 19 19.28 17.11 0.01
N ARG A 20 19.26 15.89 -0.49
CA ARG A 20 18.44 15.51 -1.62
C ARG A 20 16.99 15.77 -1.19
N VAL A 21 16.48 16.93 -1.56
CA VAL A 21 15.06 17.28 -1.39
C VAL A 21 14.30 16.29 -2.27
N TYR A 22 13.77 15.24 -1.67
CA TYR A 22 12.82 14.38 -2.34
C TYR A 22 11.61 15.27 -2.66
N MET A 23 11.42 15.57 -3.93
CA MET A 23 10.19 16.20 -4.39
C MET A 23 9.04 15.36 -3.88
N LYS A 24 8.19 15.97 -3.05
CA LYS A 24 6.99 15.36 -2.51
C LYS A 24 6.05 15.13 -3.68
N GLU A 25 5.95 13.90 -4.16
CA GLU A 25 4.99 13.54 -5.20
C GLU A 25 3.60 13.86 -4.65
N GLN A 26 3.02 14.96 -5.09
CA GLN A 26 1.65 15.34 -4.77
C GLN A 26 0.74 14.41 -5.58
N GLY A 27 0.22 13.37 -4.92
CA GLY A 27 -0.71 12.43 -5.55
C GLY A 27 -0.65 11.02 -4.95
N ARG A 28 -1.74 10.30 -5.16
CA ARG A 28 -1.89 8.89 -4.78
C ARG A 28 -1.35 8.01 -5.92
N LYS A 29 -0.15 7.45 -5.78
CA LYS A 29 0.43 6.51 -6.74
C LYS A 29 0.16 5.08 -6.29
N VAL A 30 -0.71 4.37 -6.99
CA VAL A 30 -1.04 2.97 -6.70
C VAL A 30 0.14 2.07 -7.09
N ILE A 31 0.56 1.19 -6.17
CA ILE A 31 1.64 0.22 -6.35
C ILE A 31 1.05 -1.13 -6.75
N ALA A 32 0.11 -1.62 -5.96
CA ALA A 32 -0.52 -2.92 -6.16
C ALA A 32 -1.99 -2.89 -5.74
N THR A 33 -2.82 -3.70 -6.42
CA THR A 33 -4.26 -3.83 -6.13
C THR A 33 -4.63 -5.32 -6.05
N ASN A 34 -5.37 -5.70 -5.01
CA ASN A 34 -5.88 -7.05 -4.83
C ASN A 34 -7.25 -7.20 -5.50
N ARG A 35 -7.27 -7.61 -6.77
CA ARG A 35 -8.51 -7.84 -7.51
C ARG A 35 -9.29 -9.04 -6.99
N ARG A 36 -8.59 -10.09 -6.48
CA ARG A 36 -9.21 -11.30 -5.92
C ARG A 36 -9.98 -11.03 -4.65
N ALA A 37 -9.51 -10.10 -3.81
CA ALA A 37 -10.20 -9.72 -2.58
C ALA A 37 -11.63 -9.25 -2.87
N ARG A 38 -11.83 -8.36 -3.84
CA ARG A 38 -13.16 -7.86 -4.22
C ARG A 38 -14.08 -8.91 -4.84
N HIS A 39 -13.50 -9.96 -5.41
CA HIS A 39 -14.26 -11.09 -5.95
C HIS A 39 -14.69 -12.05 -4.84
N ASN A 40 -13.78 -12.41 -3.93
CA ASN A 40 -13.98 -13.47 -2.94
C ASN A 40 -14.66 -13.00 -1.67
N TYR A 41 -14.57 -11.71 -1.36
CA TYR A 41 -15.06 -11.14 -0.10
C TYR A 41 -16.10 -10.05 -0.33
N ALA A 42 -17.11 -10.01 0.55
CA ALA A 42 -17.99 -8.87 0.70
C ALA A 42 -17.31 -7.84 1.61
N ILE A 43 -17.03 -6.66 1.08
CA ILE A 43 -16.37 -5.58 1.82
C ILE A 43 -17.44 -4.87 2.66
N LEU A 44 -17.22 -4.76 3.96
CA LEU A 44 -18.10 -4.08 4.91
C LEU A 44 -17.60 -2.66 5.17
N ASP A 45 -16.38 -2.54 5.66
CA ASP A 45 -15.73 -1.27 5.96
C ASP A 45 -14.32 -1.21 5.38
N THR A 46 -13.80 0.00 5.13
CA THR A 46 -12.44 0.22 4.67
C THR A 46 -11.69 1.17 5.60
N TYR A 47 -10.43 0.86 5.87
CA TYR A 47 -9.54 1.62 6.75
C TYR A 47 -8.22 1.88 6.04
N GLU A 48 -7.61 3.02 6.32
CA GLU A 48 -6.28 3.37 5.81
C GLU A 48 -5.23 3.10 6.89
N ALA A 49 -4.20 2.34 6.56
CA ALA A 49 -3.11 2.01 7.45
C ALA A 49 -1.76 2.41 6.86
N GLY A 50 -0.85 2.94 7.67
CA GLY A 50 0.56 3.03 7.32
C GLY A 50 1.24 1.66 7.42
N VAL A 51 2.39 1.47 6.78
CA VAL A 51 3.16 0.22 6.85
C VAL A 51 4.57 0.49 7.34
N ALA A 52 5.03 -0.28 8.34
CA ALA A 52 6.42 -0.26 8.78
C ALA A 52 7.29 -1.08 7.81
N LEU A 53 8.12 -0.39 7.03
CA LEU A 53 8.96 -0.95 5.97
C LEU A 53 10.43 -0.65 6.22
N VAL A 54 11.29 -1.50 5.65
CA VAL A 54 12.74 -1.29 5.60
C VAL A 54 13.12 -0.56 4.31
N GLY A 55 14.27 0.12 4.29
CA GLY A 55 14.70 0.93 3.16
C GLY A 55 14.79 0.19 1.82
N THR A 56 15.23 -1.07 1.82
CA THR A 56 15.29 -1.93 0.62
C THR A 56 13.91 -2.25 0.07
N GLU A 57 12.92 -2.51 0.94
CA GLU A 57 11.54 -2.75 0.53
C GLU A 57 10.90 -1.50 -0.11
N VAL A 58 11.16 -0.32 0.47
CA VAL A 58 10.67 0.94 -0.11
C VAL A 58 11.23 1.17 -1.51
N LYS A 59 12.50 0.78 -1.76
CA LYS A 59 13.10 0.86 -3.09
C LYS A 59 12.40 -0.06 -4.09
N SER A 60 12.14 -1.33 -3.73
CA SER A 60 11.37 -2.26 -4.56
C SER A 60 9.95 -1.77 -4.83
N LEU A 61 9.28 -1.18 -3.84
CA LEU A 61 7.95 -0.62 -4.00
C LEU A 61 7.91 0.59 -4.94
N ARG A 62 8.97 1.41 -5.00
CA ARG A 62 9.08 2.51 -5.97
C ARG A 62 9.17 2.00 -7.41
N GLU A 63 9.73 0.80 -7.61
CA GLU A 63 9.72 0.09 -8.89
C GLU A 63 8.36 -0.56 -9.21
N GLY A 64 7.38 -0.46 -8.31
CA GLY A 64 6.05 -1.03 -8.49
C GLY A 64 5.96 -2.54 -8.24
N LYS A 65 6.98 -3.12 -7.62
CA LYS A 65 7.07 -4.57 -7.38
C LYS A 65 6.44 -4.94 -6.03
N ALA A 66 5.17 -5.36 -6.04
CA ALA A 66 4.49 -5.91 -4.87
C ALA A 66 3.31 -6.80 -5.28
N SER A 67 3.00 -7.82 -4.47
CA SER A 67 1.83 -8.67 -4.65
C SER A 67 1.04 -8.78 -3.33
N LEU A 68 -0.27 -8.47 -3.42
CA LEU A 68 -1.22 -8.52 -2.31
C LEU A 68 -2.13 -9.76 -2.37
N VAL A 69 -1.89 -10.68 -3.30
CA VAL A 69 -2.85 -11.76 -3.64
C VAL A 69 -3.16 -12.65 -2.44
N ASP A 70 -2.12 -13.03 -1.68
CA ASP A 70 -2.22 -13.93 -0.53
C ASP A 70 -2.08 -13.18 0.79
N ALA A 71 -2.17 -11.85 0.75
CA ALA A 71 -1.99 -11.04 1.94
C ALA A 71 -3.29 -10.93 2.74
N TYR A 72 -3.14 -11.01 4.06
CA TYR A 72 -4.19 -10.80 5.04
C TYR A 72 -3.63 -10.10 6.28
N ALA A 73 -4.48 -9.49 7.08
CA ALA A 73 -4.04 -8.86 8.32
C ALA A 73 -4.62 -9.59 9.54
N THR A 74 -3.81 -9.67 10.60
CA THR A 74 -4.19 -10.19 11.91
C THR A 74 -4.06 -9.12 12.97
N ILE A 75 -4.83 -9.24 14.04
CA ILE A 75 -4.72 -8.38 15.22
C ILE A 75 -4.18 -9.22 16.34
N ASP A 76 -2.94 -8.98 16.72
CA ASP A 76 -2.23 -9.70 17.79
C ASP A 76 -1.78 -8.65 18.81
N ASP A 77 -2.08 -8.87 20.10
CA ASP A 77 -1.70 -7.99 21.23
C ASP A 77 -2.07 -6.50 21.06
N GLY A 78 -3.21 -6.24 20.40
CA GLY A 78 -3.67 -4.87 20.13
C GLY A 78 -2.85 -4.14 19.07
N GLU A 79 -2.13 -4.86 18.25
CA GLU A 79 -1.41 -4.39 17.08
C GLU A 79 -1.91 -5.09 15.81
N VAL A 80 -1.82 -4.40 14.67
CA VAL A 80 -2.25 -4.99 13.39
C VAL A 80 -1.03 -5.41 12.60
N TRP A 81 -1.01 -6.67 12.17
CA TRP A 81 0.08 -7.27 11.43
C TRP A 81 -0.35 -7.71 10.05
N LEU A 82 0.39 -7.31 9.03
CA LEU A 82 0.18 -7.73 7.64
C LEU A 82 1.06 -8.94 7.33
N ARG A 83 0.41 -10.05 6.98
CA ARG A 83 1.04 -11.32 6.63
C ARG A 83 0.82 -11.65 5.16
N GLY A 84 1.74 -12.40 4.55
CA GLY A 84 1.61 -12.85 3.17
C GLY A 84 1.82 -11.78 2.08
N LEU A 85 2.12 -10.53 2.46
CA LEU A 85 2.53 -9.50 1.51
C LEU A 85 3.88 -9.87 0.90
N HIS A 86 3.94 -10.06 -0.41
CA HIS A 86 5.15 -10.36 -1.15
C HIS A 86 5.74 -9.07 -1.74
N ILE A 87 6.94 -8.73 -1.32
CA ILE A 87 7.78 -7.65 -1.88
C ILE A 87 9.08 -8.31 -2.34
N PRO A 88 9.38 -8.36 -3.64
CA PRO A 88 10.63 -8.93 -4.14
C PRO A 88 11.85 -8.19 -3.60
N GLU A 89 12.95 -8.90 -3.47
CA GLU A 89 14.22 -8.33 -3.09
C GLU A 89 14.65 -7.23 -4.06
N TYR A 90 15.31 -6.20 -3.53
CA TYR A 90 15.83 -5.13 -4.35
C TYR A 90 17.10 -5.61 -5.07
N GLY A 91 17.11 -5.60 -6.40
CA GLY A 91 18.17 -6.18 -7.23
C GLY A 91 19.57 -5.61 -7.01
N HIS A 92 19.67 -4.38 -6.47
CA HIS A 92 20.95 -3.76 -6.11
C HIS A 92 21.25 -3.84 -4.60
N GLY A 93 20.41 -4.55 -3.82
CA GLY A 93 20.61 -4.78 -2.39
C GLY A 93 21.25 -6.15 -2.20
N THR A 94 22.56 -6.21 -1.94
CA THR A 94 23.27 -7.47 -1.75
C THR A 94 22.85 -8.18 -0.46
N TRP A 95 23.63 -8.07 0.61
CA TRP A 95 23.41 -8.73 1.91
C TRP A 95 22.39 -8.03 2.83
N THR A 96 21.87 -6.86 2.46
CA THR A 96 20.90 -6.09 3.24
C THR A 96 19.43 -6.41 2.89
N ASN A 97 19.19 -7.37 2.00
CA ASN A 97 17.84 -7.77 1.63
C ASN A 97 17.15 -8.55 2.76
N HIS A 98 15.86 -8.37 2.88
CA HIS A 98 15.02 -9.02 3.87
C HIS A 98 14.11 -10.05 3.18
N SER A 99 13.64 -11.04 3.95
CA SER A 99 12.69 -12.04 3.44
C SER A 99 11.50 -11.37 2.73
N PRO A 100 11.20 -11.75 1.47
CA PRO A 100 10.14 -11.15 0.67
C PRO A 100 8.74 -11.22 1.32
N ARG A 101 8.47 -12.26 2.12
CA ARG A 101 7.17 -12.52 2.76
C ARG A 101 7.16 -12.29 4.27
N ARG A 102 8.11 -11.52 4.80
CA ARG A 102 8.11 -11.23 6.24
C ARG A 102 6.81 -10.56 6.70
N THR A 103 6.46 -10.76 7.94
CA THR A 103 5.34 -10.05 8.60
C THR A 103 5.70 -8.58 8.81
N ARG A 104 4.74 -7.68 8.54
CA ARG A 104 4.93 -6.23 8.62
C ARG A 104 3.87 -5.61 9.53
N LYS A 105 4.32 -4.73 10.41
CA LYS A 105 3.41 -4.00 11.29
C LYS A 105 2.67 -2.93 10.51
N LEU A 106 1.36 -2.84 10.74
CA LEU A 106 0.51 -1.79 10.23
C LEU A 106 0.32 -0.71 11.30
N LEU A 107 0.38 0.54 10.85
CA LEU A 107 0.26 1.72 11.71
C LEU A 107 -1.14 2.31 11.53
N MET A 108 -1.95 2.23 12.57
CA MET A 108 -3.33 2.72 12.63
C MET A 108 -3.58 3.44 13.95
N HIS A 109 -4.64 4.23 14.01
CA HIS A 109 -5.05 4.86 15.27
C HIS A 109 -5.58 3.81 16.25
N ARG A 110 -5.24 3.96 17.53
CA ARG A 110 -5.65 3.03 18.58
C ARG A 110 -7.15 2.79 18.61
N ARG A 111 -7.93 3.87 18.47
CA ARG A 111 -9.41 3.77 18.42
C ARG A 111 -9.93 2.92 17.27
N GLU A 112 -9.25 2.92 16.13
CA GLU A 112 -9.60 2.09 14.96
C GLU A 112 -9.26 0.63 15.23
N ILE A 113 -8.11 0.35 15.84
CA ILE A 113 -7.69 -1.01 16.21
C ILE A 113 -8.68 -1.61 17.20
N ASP A 114 -9.11 -0.87 18.23
CA ASP A 114 -10.05 -1.34 19.24
C ASP A 114 -11.41 -1.67 18.60
N LYS A 115 -11.92 -0.83 17.69
CA LYS A 115 -13.14 -1.09 16.91
C LYS A 115 -13.02 -2.34 16.04
N LEU A 116 -11.88 -2.49 15.34
CA LEU A 116 -11.64 -3.66 14.49
C LEU A 116 -11.54 -4.94 15.29
N THR A 117 -10.91 -4.90 16.47
CA THR A 117 -10.78 -6.06 17.36
C THR A 117 -12.15 -6.59 17.78
N GLY A 118 -13.08 -5.72 18.15
CA GLY A 118 -14.47 -6.10 18.46
C GLY A 118 -15.14 -6.76 17.26
N LYS A 119 -15.15 -6.10 16.11
CA LYS A 119 -15.82 -6.61 14.90
C LYS A 119 -15.26 -7.93 14.37
N VAL A 120 -13.94 -8.12 14.43
CA VAL A 120 -13.28 -9.38 13.98
C VAL A 120 -13.65 -10.53 14.89
N LYS A 121 -13.70 -10.30 16.23
CA LYS A 121 -14.05 -11.34 17.21
C LYS A 121 -15.52 -11.76 17.12
N GLU A 122 -16.43 -10.81 16.97
CA GLU A 122 -17.87 -11.06 17.05
C GLU A 122 -18.46 -11.70 15.79
N SER A 123 -17.91 -11.41 14.59
CA SER A 123 -18.63 -11.65 13.32
C SER A 123 -17.89 -12.56 12.34
N ASN A 124 -16.88 -13.30 12.76
CA ASN A 124 -16.07 -14.17 11.87
C ASN A 124 -15.62 -13.43 10.58
N GLN A 125 -15.19 -12.18 10.74
CA GLN A 125 -14.74 -11.31 9.68
C GLN A 125 -13.21 -11.35 9.58
N THR A 126 -12.69 -11.10 8.39
CA THR A 126 -11.26 -11.11 8.10
C THR A 126 -10.81 -9.74 7.59
N LEU A 127 -9.58 -9.36 7.91
CA LEU A 127 -8.95 -8.15 7.38
C LEU A 127 -8.15 -8.48 6.14
N VAL A 128 -8.54 -7.90 5.01
CA VAL A 128 -7.90 -8.15 3.71
C VAL A 128 -7.41 -6.83 3.09
N PRO A 129 -6.15 -6.72 2.65
CA PRO A 129 -5.67 -5.55 1.96
C PRO A 129 -6.26 -5.49 0.54
N LEU A 130 -6.81 -4.32 0.16
CA LEU A 130 -7.39 -4.04 -1.15
C LEU A 130 -6.38 -3.41 -2.09
N SER A 131 -5.67 -2.41 -1.62
CA SER A 131 -4.70 -1.66 -2.41
C SER A 131 -3.54 -1.17 -1.56
N MET A 132 -2.38 -1.01 -2.19
CA MET A 132 -1.18 -0.38 -1.63
C MET A 132 -0.77 0.77 -2.52
N TYR A 133 -0.44 1.91 -1.93
CA TYR A 133 -0.11 3.12 -2.68
C TYR A 133 0.85 4.04 -1.92
N PHE A 134 1.53 4.90 -2.65
CA PHE A 134 2.24 6.03 -2.07
C PHE A 134 1.28 7.21 -1.89
N SER A 135 1.34 7.82 -0.73
CA SER A 135 0.70 9.11 -0.42
C SER A 135 1.70 9.98 0.35
N ASP A 136 2.01 11.14 -0.18
CA ASP A 136 2.98 12.08 0.43
C ASP A 136 4.33 11.44 0.79
N GLY A 137 4.84 10.56 -0.08
CA GLY A 137 6.11 9.85 0.12
C GLY A 137 6.07 8.71 1.15
N LYS A 138 4.91 8.43 1.74
CA LYS A 138 4.67 7.31 2.68
C LYS A 138 3.89 6.20 2.00
N VAL A 139 4.20 4.95 2.33
CA VAL A 139 3.43 3.80 1.86
C VAL A 139 2.22 3.60 2.76
N LYS A 140 1.05 3.56 2.15
CA LYS A 140 -0.22 3.28 2.80
C LYS A 140 -0.88 2.06 2.19
N VAL A 141 -1.66 1.35 3.00
CA VAL A 141 -2.47 0.20 2.61
C VAL A 141 -3.91 0.47 2.96
N GLU A 142 -4.79 0.24 2.00
CA GLU A 142 -6.23 0.22 2.19
C GLU A 142 -6.64 -1.17 2.66
N LEU A 143 -7.03 -1.29 3.93
CA LEU A 143 -7.53 -2.52 4.55
C LEU A 143 -9.05 -2.55 4.48
N ALA A 144 -9.60 -3.69 4.11
CA ALA A 144 -11.03 -3.96 4.21
C ALA A 144 -11.32 -4.91 5.35
N LEU A 145 -12.34 -4.58 6.12
CA LEU A 145 -13.04 -5.54 6.95
C LEU A 145 -14.02 -6.29 6.05
N ALA A 146 -13.86 -7.60 5.93
CA ALA A 146 -14.52 -8.36 4.90
C ALA A 146 -15.04 -9.71 5.41
N LYS A 147 -16.16 -10.15 4.84
CA LYS A 147 -16.76 -11.45 5.06
C LYS A 147 -16.59 -12.30 3.80
N GLY A 148 -16.20 -13.56 3.93
CA GLY A 148 -16.10 -14.49 2.80
C GLY A 148 -17.45 -14.63 2.09
N LYS A 149 -17.47 -14.47 0.76
CA LYS A 149 -18.67 -14.71 -0.06
C LYS A 149 -18.87 -16.20 -0.26
N GLN A 150 -20.12 -16.66 -0.14
CA GLN A 150 -20.50 -18.01 -0.56
C GLN A 150 -20.52 -18.09 -2.10
N ASP A 151 -20.44 -19.31 -2.64
CA ASP A 151 -20.40 -19.50 -4.09
C ASP A 151 -21.65 -19.00 -4.81
N TYR A 152 -22.79 -19.05 -4.15
CA TYR A 152 -24.05 -18.45 -4.62
C TYR A 152 -23.93 -16.94 -4.81
N ASP A 153 -23.38 -16.21 -3.82
CA ASP A 153 -23.17 -14.77 -3.89
C ASP A 153 -22.23 -14.36 -5.02
N LYS A 154 -21.16 -15.16 -5.23
CA LYS A 154 -20.22 -14.94 -6.33
C LYS A 154 -20.88 -15.05 -7.71
N ARG A 155 -21.78 -16.03 -7.88
CA ARG A 155 -22.55 -16.22 -9.14
C ARG A 155 -23.47 -15.04 -9.42
N GLN A 156 -24.19 -14.57 -8.40
CA GLN A 156 -25.06 -13.41 -8.53
C GLN A 156 -24.28 -12.13 -8.87
N ASP A 157 -23.16 -11.88 -8.21
CA ASP A 157 -22.30 -10.73 -8.52
C ASP A 157 -21.75 -10.79 -9.96
N LEU A 158 -21.42 -11.97 -10.45
CA LEU A 158 -20.96 -12.16 -11.83
C LEU A 158 -22.07 -11.85 -12.83
N ALA A 159 -23.27 -12.37 -12.61
CA ALA A 159 -24.44 -12.13 -13.46
C ALA A 159 -24.79 -10.63 -13.51
N ARG A 160 -24.81 -9.95 -12.34
CA ARG A 160 -25.04 -8.50 -12.26
C ARG A 160 -24.02 -7.72 -13.07
N ARG A 161 -22.72 -8.00 -12.92
CA ARG A 161 -21.65 -7.31 -13.66
C ARG A 161 -21.76 -7.55 -15.17
N THR A 162 -22.21 -8.71 -15.60
CA THR A 162 -22.42 -9.01 -17.03
C THR A 162 -23.55 -8.17 -17.57
N MET A 163 -24.70 -8.13 -16.89
CA MET A 163 -25.83 -7.27 -17.27
C MET A 163 -25.44 -5.79 -17.34
N GLU A 164 -24.73 -5.27 -16.32
CA GLU A 164 -24.28 -3.88 -16.31
C GLU A 164 -23.40 -3.56 -17.53
N ARG A 165 -22.49 -4.48 -17.91
CA ARG A 165 -21.64 -4.30 -19.10
C ARG A 165 -22.45 -4.32 -20.41
N GLU A 166 -23.45 -5.18 -20.52
CA GLU A 166 -24.34 -5.26 -21.69
C GLU A 166 -25.15 -3.97 -21.85
N VAL A 167 -25.77 -3.50 -20.77
CA VAL A 167 -26.50 -2.22 -20.75
C VAL A 167 -25.60 -1.06 -21.17
N THR A 168 -24.38 -1.00 -20.62
CA THR A 168 -23.41 0.04 -20.98
C THR A 168 -23.01 -0.01 -22.45
N ARG A 169 -22.84 -1.21 -23.01
CA ARG A 169 -22.54 -1.39 -24.44
C ARG A 169 -23.70 -0.94 -25.35
N GLU A 170 -24.92 -1.30 -24.98
CA GLU A 170 -26.12 -0.88 -25.75
C GLU A 170 -26.33 0.63 -25.73
N LEU A 171 -26.19 1.25 -24.54
CA LEU A 171 -26.25 2.70 -24.43
C LEU A 171 -25.16 3.39 -25.27
N GLY A 172 -23.93 2.87 -25.24
CA GLY A 172 -22.84 3.37 -26.06
C GLY A 172 -23.07 3.23 -27.57
N ARG A 173 -23.75 2.16 -28.02
CA ARG A 173 -24.16 2.00 -29.44
C ARG A 173 -25.23 3.00 -29.85
N ARG A 174 -26.26 3.23 -29.02
CA ARG A 174 -27.32 4.21 -29.29
C ARG A 174 -26.78 5.62 -29.41
N VAL A 175 -25.86 6.04 -28.53
CA VAL A 175 -25.23 7.37 -28.58
C VAL A 175 -24.37 7.56 -29.84
N LYS A 176 -23.69 6.49 -30.33
CA LYS A 176 -22.91 6.56 -31.59
C LYS A 176 -23.77 6.56 -32.83
N GLY A 177 -24.96 5.95 -32.81
CA GLY A 177 -25.89 5.93 -33.93
C GLY A 177 -26.74 7.21 -34.09
N MET A 178 -26.64 8.14 -33.16
CA MET A 178 -27.34 9.44 -33.22
C MET A 178 -26.45 10.59 -33.70
N ARG A 179 -25.26 10.30 -34.25
CA ARG A 179 -24.37 11.31 -34.89
C ARG A 179 -24.31 11.15 -36.38
#